data_9e257ee259d359e848e844e066602888
#
_entry.id   9e257ee259d359e848e844e066602888
#
_cell.length_a   1.000
_cell.length_b   1.000
_cell.length_c   1.000
_cell.angle_alpha   90.00
_cell.angle_beta   90.00
_cell.angle_gamma   90.00
#
_symmetry.space_group_name_H-M   'P 1'
#
loop_
_entity.id
_entity.type
_entity.pdbx_description
1 polymer ?
#
loop_
_entity_poly.entity_id
_entity_poly.type
_entity_poly.pdbx_seq_one_letter_code
_entity_poly.pdbx_strand_id
1 'polypeptide(L)'
;MEFEMRRPMRGLKYRLTIMLLGTYLVGAGCVHHIHVTSPSSDRAAAPIPATVQLEVPFLAIEGADHMPGIPLLEWPSKDLQQTIVEYFTQRQTFTSIGTEAGDMRLVVKAWLMLRAPDRYLYRVHLESDLAFSGQAPLKTYAAEGEALGSSVRWVTASDQEPIAEATAQALRQLATQIEQDREFVIKSTHR
;
A
#
# COMPACT_ATOMS: atom_id res chain seq x y z
N MET A 1 -46.60 56.68 -28.46
CA MET A 1 -47.08 55.52 -27.62
C MET A 1 -46.06 54.43 -27.74
N GLU A 2 -45.04 54.49 -26.86
CA GLU A 2 -43.96 53.48 -26.81
C GLU A 2 -44.31 52.46 -25.72
N PHE A 3 -44.45 51.21 -26.13
CA PHE A 3 -44.66 50.08 -25.22
C PHE A 3 -43.31 49.39 -25.00
N GLU A 4 -42.64 49.74 -23.94
CA GLU A 4 -41.37 49.13 -23.53
C GLU A 4 -41.65 47.80 -22.80
N MET A 5 -41.43 46.69 -23.48
CA MET A 5 -41.64 45.34 -22.97
C MET A 5 -40.40 44.82 -22.24
N ARG A 6 -40.30 45.16 -20.94
CA ARG A 6 -39.27 44.59 -20.06
C ARG A 6 -39.54 43.10 -19.80
N ARG A 7 -38.78 42.22 -20.43
CA ARG A 7 -38.79 40.81 -20.12
C ARG A 7 -37.97 40.52 -18.84
N PRO A 8 -38.47 39.75 -17.90
CA PRO A 8 -37.77 39.47 -16.63
C PRO A 8 -36.60 38.51 -16.81
N MET A 9 -35.39 38.98 -16.46
CA MET A 9 -34.14 38.20 -16.45
C MET A 9 -34.06 37.14 -15.31
N ARG A 10 -35.17 36.55 -14.90
CA ARG A 10 -35.18 35.56 -13.80
C ARG A 10 -34.68 34.18 -14.22
N GLY A 11 -34.76 33.82 -15.49
CA GLY A 11 -34.35 32.49 -15.97
C GLY A 11 -32.87 32.26 -16.12
N LEU A 12 -32.07 33.30 -16.26
CA LEU A 12 -30.63 33.19 -16.53
C LEU A 12 -29.83 32.80 -15.27
N LYS A 13 -30.24 33.31 -14.09
CA LYS A 13 -29.58 32.96 -12.82
C LYS A 13 -29.74 31.51 -12.43
N TYR A 14 -30.90 30.93 -12.63
CA TYR A 14 -31.14 29.51 -12.35
C TYR A 14 -30.38 28.55 -13.28
N ARG A 15 -30.23 28.92 -14.55
CA ARG A 15 -29.45 28.11 -15.51
C ARG A 15 -27.95 28.12 -15.19
N LEU A 16 -27.42 29.24 -14.72
CA LEU A 16 -26.01 29.36 -14.31
C LEU A 16 -25.71 28.56 -13.03
N THR A 17 -26.65 28.61 -12.06
CA THR A 17 -26.52 27.87 -10.79
C THR A 17 -26.60 26.36 -11.00
N ILE A 18 -27.46 25.87 -11.89
CA ILE A 18 -27.57 24.44 -12.22
C ILE A 18 -26.31 23.96 -12.98
N MET A 19 -25.74 24.78 -13.88
CA MET A 19 -24.49 24.45 -14.55
C MET A 19 -23.30 24.40 -13.59
N LEU A 20 -23.21 25.29 -12.62
CA LEU A 20 -22.15 25.29 -11.61
C LEU A 20 -22.28 24.11 -10.63
N LEU A 21 -23.52 23.72 -10.27
CA LEU A 21 -23.74 22.53 -9.42
C LEU A 21 -23.42 21.23 -10.16
N GLY A 22 -23.72 21.16 -11.46
CA GLY A 22 -23.41 20.00 -12.31
C GLY A 22 -21.92 19.77 -12.48
N THR A 23 -21.10 20.82 -12.55
CA THR A 23 -19.62 20.71 -12.66
C THR A 23 -18.96 20.27 -11.36
N TYR A 24 -19.57 20.53 -10.20
CA TYR A 24 -19.02 20.05 -8.90
C TYR A 24 -19.24 18.56 -8.65
N LEU A 25 -20.30 17.98 -9.23
CA LEU A 25 -20.64 16.55 -9.05
C LEU A 25 -19.83 15.59 -9.96
N VAL A 26 -19.21 16.09 -11.03
CA VAL A 26 -18.43 15.28 -11.98
C VAL A 26 -16.97 15.06 -11.51
N GLY A 27 -16.51 15.82 -10.50
CA GLY A 27 -15.13 15.77 -9.99
C GLY A 27 -14.87 14.74 -8.89
N ALA A 28 -15.88 14.05 -8.35
CA ALA A 28 -15.71 13.00 -7.38
C ALA A 28 -15.42 11.67 -8.10
N GLY A 29 -14.23 11.54 -8.69
CA GLY A 29 -13.73 10.24 -9.13
C GLY A 29 -13.76 9.29 -7.93
N CYS A 30 -14.38 8.11 -8.08
CA CYS A 30 -14.36 7.09 -7.04
C CYS A 30 -12.92 6.59 -6.91
N VAL A 31 -12.21 7.06 -5.89
CA VAL A 31 -10.92 6.48 -5.49
C VAL A 31 -11.21 5.17 -4.78
N HIS A 32 -10.62 4.10 -5.27
CA HIS A 32 -10.73 2.79 -4.64
C HIS A 32 -9.58 2.59 -3.65
N HIS A 33 -9.93 2.47 -2.37
CA HIS A 33 -8.94 2.20 -1.32
C HIS A 33 -8.63 0.71 -1.26
N ILE A 34 -7.35 0.38 -1.31
CA ILE A 34 -6.85 -0.99 -1.14
C ILE A 34 -6.71 -1.25 0.35
N HIS A 35 -7.39 -2.29 0.84
CA HIS A 35 -7.25 -2.80 2.20
C HIS A 35 -6.78 -4.25 2.12
N VAL A 36 -5.52 -4.48 2.48
CA VAL A 36 -4.95 -5.83 2.52
C VAL A 36 -4.96 -6.33 3.95
N THR A 37 -5.71 -7.40 4.20
CA THR A 37 -5.67 -8.09 5.49
C THR A 37 -4.38 -8.89 5.63
N SER A 38 -3.88 -9.02 6.84
CA SER A 38 -2.70 -9.82 7.12
C SER A 38 -2.92 -11.27 6.68
N PRO A 39 -2.04 -11.85 5.86
CA PRO A 39 -2.14 -13.24 5.48
C PRO A 39 -1.87 -14.15 6.67
N SER A 40 -2.49 -15.34 6.68
CA SER A 40 -2.14 -16.37 7.63
C SER A 40 -0.67 -16.77 7.48
N SER A 41 0.01 -16.99 8.59
CA SER A 41 1.42 -17.39 8.60
C SER A 41 1.69 -18.53 9.56
N ASP A 42 2.59 -19.44 9.17
CA ASP A 42 3.19 -20.39 10.09
C ASP A 42 4.15 -19.64 11.02
N ARG A 43 4.34 -20.15 12.22
CA ARG A 43 5.28 -19.57 13.16
C ARG A 43 6.72 -19.73 12.69
N ALA A 44 7.56 -18.75 12.94
CA ALA A 44 8.99 -18.85 12.78
C ALA A 44 9.56 -19.98 13.65
N ALA A 45 10.54 -20.71 13.13
CA ALA A 45 11.20 -21.80 13.86
C ALA A 45 11.87 -21.32 15.16
N ALA A 46 12.40 -20.10 15.14
CA ALA A 46 12.97 -19.46 16.32
C ALA A 46 12.89 -17.92 16.16
N PRO A 47 12.30 -17.20 17.10
CA PRO A 47 12.22 -15.75 17.02
C PRO A 47 13.61 -15.10 17.15
N ILE A 48 13.77 -13.94 16.53
CA ILE A 48 14.91 -13.05 16.73
C ILE A 48 14.65 -12.27 18.03
N PRO A 49 15.55 -12.34 19.04
CA PRO A 49 15.35 -11.70 20.34
C PRO A 49 15.59 -10.18 20.27
N ALA A 50 14.73 -9.48 19.53
CA ALA A 50 14.78 -8.05 19.34
C ALA A 50 13.37 -7.45 19.33
N THR A 51 13.26 -6.19 19.79
CA THR A 51 12.10 -5.34 19.60
C THR A 51 12.31 -4.51 18.34
N VAL A 52 11.33 -4.47 17.43
CA VAL A 52 11.48 -3.84 16.12
C VAL A 52 10.48 -2.71 15.93
N GLN A 53 11.00 -1.52 15.61
CA GLN A 53 10.19 -0.41 15.10
C GLN A 53 10.03 -0.58 13.58
N LEU A 54 8.79 -0.64 13.11
CA LEU A 54 8.46 -0.68 11.69
C LEU A 54 8.10 0.70 11.16
N GLU A 55 8.69 1.06 10.04
CA GLU A 55 8.37 2.26 9.28
C GLU A 55 8.08 1.91 7.81
N VAL A 56 7.02 2.51 7.24
CA VAL A 56 6.70 2.43 5.80
C VAL A 56 6.68 3.86 5.23
N PRO A 57 7.86 4.46 4.97
CA PRO A 57 7.95 5.85 4.54
C PRO A 57 7.53 6.08 3.10
N PHE A 58 7.48 5.02 2.30
CA PHE A 58 7.22 5.12 0.87
C PHE A 58 6.36 3.95 0.39
N LEU A 59 5.32 4.29 -0.37
CA LEU A 59 4.50 3.36 -1.11
C LEU A 59 4.10 4.03 -2.43
N ALA A 60 4.39 3.40 -3.55
CA ALA A 60 4.01 3.85 -4.88
C ALA A 60 3.13 2.83 -5.59
N ILE A 61 2.23 3.32 -6.42
CA ILE A 61 1.42 2.51 -7.33
C ILE A 61 1.80 2.92 -8.74
N GLU A 62 2.23 1.95 -9.56
CA GLU A 62 2.72 2.18 -10.91
C GLU A 62 2.04 1.24 -11.91
N GLY A 63 1.83 1.68 -13.13
CA GLY A 63 1.45 0.80 -14.24
C GLY A 63 0.24 1.22 -15.05
N ALA A 64 -0.37 0.24 -15.75
CA ALA A 64 -1.25 0.44 -16.90
C ALA A 64 -2.53 1.26 -16.63
N ASP A 65 -3.03 1.26 -15.40
CA ASP A 65 -4.28 1.97 -15.03
C ASP A 65 -4.04 3.23 -14.21
N HIS A 66 -2.77 3.58 -14.01
CA HIS A 66 -2.42 4.80 -13.30
C HIS A 66 -2.35 5.96 -14.28
N MET A 67 -3.48 6.64 -14.46
CA MET A 67 -3.51 7.89 -15.24
C MET A 67 -2.97 9.03 -14.39
N PRO A 68 -2.00 9.83 -14.88
CA PRO A 68 -1.52 11.01 -14.18
C PRO A 68 -2.69 11.95 -13.82
N GLY A 69 -2.84 12.23 -12.54
CA GLY A 69 -3.88 13.15 -12.03
C GLY A 69 -5.25 12.53 -11.74
N ILE A 70 -5.44 11.24 -12.01
CA ILE A 70 -6.66 10.51 -11.63
C ILE A 70 -6.24 9.22 -10.93
N PRO A 71 -5.95 9.26 -9.62
CA PRO A 71 -5.66 8.03 -8.89
C PRO A 71 -6.93 7.19 -8.79
N LEU A 72 -6.96 6.06 -9.48
CA LEU A 72 -8.05 5.10 -9.42
C LEU A 72 -7.89 4.16 -8.22
N LEU A 73 -6.65 3.97 -7.77
CA LEU A 73 -6.26 3.16 -6.63
C LEU A 73 -5.49 3.99 -5.63
N GLU A 74 -5.81 3.82 -4.36
CA GLU A 74 -5.05 4.35 -3.24
C GLU A 74 -4.76 3.24 -2.25
N TRP A 75 -3.49 3.07 -1.90
CA TRP A 75 -3.07 2.15 -0.85
C TRP A 75 -2.40 2.96 0.25
N PRO A 76 -3.09 3.25 1.36
CA PRO A 76 -2.50 3.99 2.45
C PRO A 76 -1.31 3.25 3.05
N SER A 77 -0.16 3.92 3.19
CA SER A 77 1.04 3.31 3.77
C SER A 77 0.82 2.81 5.21
N LYS A 78 -0.11 3.42 5.94
CA LYS A 78 -0.52 2.98 7.28
C LYS A 78 -1.20 1.60 7.26
N ASP A 79 -2.01 1.32 6.23
CA ASP A 79 -2.69 0.03 6.10
C ASP A 79 -1.67 -1.07 5.81
N LEU A 80 -0.71 -0.81 4.91
CA LEU A 80 0.40 -1.73 4.68
C LEU A 80 1.26 -1.92 5.93
N GLN A 81 1.56 -0.84 6.66
CA GLN A 81 2.31 -0.90 7.91
C GLN A 81 1.61 -1.80 8.93
N GLN A 82 0.31 -1.63 9.10
CA GLN A 82 -0.47 -2.49 10.00
C GLN A 82 -0.45 -3.95 9.54
N THR A 83 -0.66 -4.21 8.25
CA THR A 83 -0.58 -5.56 7.66
C THR A 83 0.76 -6.23 7.96
N ILE A 84 1.87 -5.51 7.82
CA ILE A 84 3.22 -6.01 8.10
C ILE A 84 3.38 -6.31 9.60
N VAL A 85 2.96 -5.39 10.48
CA VAL A 85 3.01 -5.61 11.94
C VAL A 85 2.24 -6.86 12.33
N GLU A 86 1.01 -7.01 11.85
CA GLU A 86 0.16 -8.17 12.14
C GLU A 86 0.81 -9.46 11.65
N TYR A 87 1.34 -9.47 10.42
CA TYR A 87 1.98 -10.63 9.83
C TYR A 87 3.19 -11.12 10.63
N PHE A 88 4.13 -10.22 10.94
CA PHE A 88 5.33 -10.57 11.69
C PHE A 88 5.02 -10.92 13.15
N THR A 89 3.97 -10.31 13.74
CA THR A 89 3.49 -10.67 15.07
C THR A 89 2.89 -12.07 15.11
N GLN A 90 2.03 -12.43 14.15
CA GLN A 90 1.46 -13.78 14.05
C GLN A 90 2.54 -14.83 13.80
N ARG A 91 3.51 -14.51 12.95
CA ARG A 91 4.64 -15.37 12.62
C ARG A 91 5.65 -15.49 13.76
N GLN A 92 5.68 -14.55 14.69
CA GLN A 92 6.65 -14.49 15.79
C GLN A 92 8.12 -14.45 15.32
N THR A 93 8.39 -13.72 14.22
CA THR A 93 9.74 -13.54 13.68
C THR A 93 10.64 -12.76 14.65
N PHE A 94 10.08 -11.79 15.35
CA PHE A 94 10.75 -11.00 16.38
C PHE A 94 10.08 -11.18 17.75
N THR A 95 10.75 -10.79 18.84
CA THR A 95 10.13 -10.75 20.17
C THR A 95 8.92 -9.82 20.17
N SER A 96 9.04 -8.66 19.55
CA SER A 96 7.91 -7.76 19.25
C SER A 96 8.21 -6.91 18.04
N ILE A 97 7.16 -6.47 17.35
CA ILE A 97 7.23 -5.51 16.24
C ILE A 97 6.05 -4.57 16.34
N GLY A 98 6.28 -3.28 16.10
CA GLY A 98 5.25 -2.26 16.16
C GLY A 98 5.75 -0.94 15.58
N THR A 99 5.01 0.14 15.84
CA THR A 99 5.35 1.51 15.42
C THR A 99 6.18 2.26 16.46
N GLU A 100 6.22 1.74 17.68
CA GLU A 100 6.97 2.32 18.78
C GLU A 100 8.47 2.05 18.65
N ALA A 101 9.27 2.86 19.33
CA ALA A 101 10.73 2.70 19.35
C ALA A 101 11.13 1.30 19.86
N GLY A 102 12.08 0.68 19.15
CA GLY A 102 12.63 -0.64 19.47
C GLY A 102 14.15 -0.65 19.40
N ASP A 103 14.74 -1.80 19.72
CA ASP A 103 16.19 -2.02 19.63
C ASP A 103 16.68 -1.96 18.16
N MET A 104 15.80 -2.37 17.26
CA MET A 104 16.03 -2.38 15.82
C MET A 104 14.94 -1.59 15.08
N ARG A 105 15.27 -1.18 13.87
CA ARG A 105 14.36 -0.53 12.94
C ARG A 105 14.30 -1.31 11.64
N LEU A 106 13.08 -1.59 11.18
CA LEU A 106 12.80 -2.15 9.86
C LEU A 106 12.09 -1.08 9.02
N VAL A 107 12.77 -0.57 8.02
CA VAL A 107 12.23 0.42 7.08
C VAL A 107 11.82 -0.29 5.81
N VAL A 108 10.54 -0.26 5.46
CA VAL A 108 10.01 -0.94 4.27
C VAL A 108 9.52 0.10 3.26
N LYS A 109 10.05 0.03 2.04
CA LYS A 109 9.55 0.73 0.86
C LYS A 109 8.77 -0.25 0.01
N ALA A 110 7.65 0.16 -0.54
CA ALA A 110 6.77 -0.71 -1.29
C ALA A 110 6.38 -0.13 -2.65
N TRP A 111 6.25 -0.98 -3.63
CA TRP A 111 5.71 -0.67 -4.96
C TRP A 111 4.65 -1.69 -5.31
N LEU A 112 3.49 -1.21 -5.72
CA LEU A 112 2.47 -2.00 -6.39
C LEU A 112 2.53 -1.70 -7.88
N MET A 113 2.93 -2.67 -8.67
CA MET A 113 3.04 -2.55 -10.12
C MET A 113 1.91 -3.31 -10.81
N LEU A 114 1.22 -2.64 -11.72
CA LEU A 114 0.15 -3.22 -12.52
C LEU A 114 0.62 -3.36 -13.97
N ARG A 115 0.58 -4.57 -14.50
CA ARG A 115 0.87 -4.85 -15.90
C ARG A 115 -0.35 -5.48 -16.56
N ALA A 116 -0.64 -5.08 -17.78
CA ALA A 116 -1.69 -5.67 -18.59
C ALA A 116 -1.18 -5.91 -19.99
N PRO A 117 -1.03 -7.17 -20.45
CA PRO A 117 -1.36 -7.42 -21.84
C PRO A 117 -2.68 -8.16 -22.00
N ASP A 118 -2.90 -9.29 -21.33
CA ASP A 118 -4.11 -10.11 -21.47
C ASP A 118 -4.94 -10.19 -20.18
N ARG A 119 -4.27 -10.16 -19.04
CA ARG A 119 -4.83 -10.07 -17.69
C ARG A 119 -4.00 -9.11 -16.88
N TYR A 120 -4.62 -8.51 -15.86
CA TYR A 120 -3.87 -7.70 -14.91
C TYR A 120 -2.97 -8.59 -14.07
N LEU A 121 -1.65 -8.34 -14.16
CA LEU A 121 -0.66 -8.91 -13.27
C LEU A 121 -0.33 -7.87 -12.21
N TYR A 122 -0.64 -8.18 -10.97
CA TYR A 122 -0.29 -7.38 -9.81
C TYR A 122 1.03 -7.90 -9.25
N ARG A 123 2.02 -7.02 -9.14
CA ARG A 123 3.31 -7.31 -8.51
C ARG A 123 3.50 -6.37 -7.34
N VAL A 124 3.76 -6.92 -6.17
CA VAL A 124 4.20 -6.17 -4.98
C VAL A 124 5.69 -6.39 -4.83
N HIS A 125 6.45 -5.30 -4.84
CA HIS A 125 7.88 -5.30 -4.56
C HIS A 125 8.12 -4.57 -3.23
N LEU A 126 8.88 -5.19 -2.34
CA LEU A 126 9.29 -4.65 -1.05
C LEU A 126 10.82 -4.56 -0.99
N GLU A 127 11.33 -3.37 -0.68
CA GLU A 127 12.72 -3.17 -0.24
C GLU A 127 12.72 -2.88 1.25
N SER A 128 13.56 -3.56 2.01
CA SER A 128 13.56 -3.44 3.47
C SER A 128 14.96 -3.30 4.01
N ASP A 129 15.18 -2.25 4.78
CA ASP A 129 16.43 -1.99 5.50
C ASP A 129 16.26 -2.36 6.97
N LEU A 130 17.00 -3.36 7.45
CA LEU A 130 17.08 -3.72 8.86
C LEU A 130 18.32 -3.07 9.47
N ALA A 131 18.14 -2.30 10.54
CA ALA A 131 19.17 -1.55 11.23
C ALA A 131 19.02 -1.64 12.74
N PHE A 132 20.07 -1.43 13.51
CA PHE A 132 19.94 -1.04 14.92
C PHE A 132 19.47 0.40 15.00
N SER A 133 18.72 0.73 16.05
CA SER A 133 18.20 2.07 16.25
C SER A 133 19.32 3.11 16.24
N GLY A 134 19.19 4.13 15.39
CA GLY A 134 20.17 5.18 15.22
C GLY A 134 21.43 4.82 14.42
N GLN A 135 21.49 3.63 13.83
CA GLN A 135 22.64 3.18 13.02
C GLN A 135 22.30 3.06 11.53
N ALA A 136 23.35 2.92 10.72
CA ALA A 136 23.22 2.58 9.30
C ALA A 136 22.60 1.17 9.13
N PRO A 137 21.98 0.89 7.96
CA PRO A 137 21.43 -0.43 7.68
C PRO A 137 22.46 -1.55 7.89
N LEU A 138 22.08 -2.54 8.68
CA LEU A 138 22.83 -3.77 8.88
C LEU A 138 22.74 -4.66 7.64
N LYS A 139 21.55 -4.73 7.07
CA LYS A 139 21.26 -5.51 5.86
C LYS A 139 20.00 -4.97 5.14
N THR A 140 20.04 -5.04 3.82
CA THR A 140 18.91 -4.74 2.95
C THR A 140 18.36 -6.04 2.35
N TYR A 141 17.05 -6.16 2.30
CA TYR A 141 16.33 -7.28 1.72
C TYR A 141 15.44 -6.78 0.59
N ALA A 142 15.25 -7.62 -0.42
CA ALA A 142 14.27 -7.40 -1.48
C ALA A 142 13.36 -8.62 -1.59
N ALA A 143 12.06 -8.38 -1.67
CA ALA A 143 11.06 -9.42 -1.76
C ALA A 143 9.98 -9.05 -2.78
N GLU A 144 9.50 -10.05 -3.52
CA GLU A 144 8.47 -9.85 -4.54
C GLU A 144 7.36 -10.89 -4.41
N GLY A 145 6.16 -10.48 -4.79
CA GLY A 145 5.03 -11.37 -4.96
C GLY A 145 4.21 -10.96 -6.16
N GLU A 146 3.63 -11.94 -6.85
CA GLU A 146 2.83 -11.72 -8.05
C GLU A 146 1.51 -12.48 -7.96
N ALA A 147 0.44 -11.87 -8.46
CA ALA A 147 -0.84 -12.54 -8.62
C ALA A 147 -1.57 -12.05 -9.87
N LEU A 148 -2.31 -12.96 -10.50
CA LEU A 148 -3.12 -12.65 -11.67
C LEU A 148 -4.52 -12.20 -11.22
N GLY A 149 -4.91 -11.03 -11.66
CA GLY A 149 -6.24 -10.49 -11.48
C GLY A 149 -7.19 -10.79 -12.65
N SER A 150 -8.29 -10.05 -12.69
CA SER A 150 -9.30 -10.12 -13.75
C SER A 150 -8.78 -9.60 -15.08
N SER A 151 -9.38 -10.03 -16.18
CA SER A 151 -9.18 -9.44 -17.51
C SER A 151 -10.00 -8.16 -17.74
N VAL A 152 -10.84 -7.78 -16.79
CA VAL A 152 -11.74 -6.63 -16.91
C VAL A 152 -11.10 -5.40 -16.27
N ARG A 153 -11.07 -4.30 -17.00
CA ARG A 153 -10.35 -3.05 -16.69
C ARG A 153 -10.97 -2.19 -15.57
N TRP A 154 -11.95 -2.66 -14.85
CA TRP A 154 -12.57 -1.88 -13.81
C TRP A 154 -11.97 -2.26 -12.46
N VAL A 155 -11.32 -1.29 -11.84
CA VAL A 155 -10.87 -1.43 -10.45
C VAL A 155 -12.10 -1.62 -9.57
N THR A 156 -12.32 -2.84 -9.16
CA THR A 156 -13.45 -3.26 -8.35
C THR A 156 -12.94 -3.96 -7.10
N ALA A 157 -13.84 -4.36 -6.22
CA ALA A 157 -13.49 -5.21 -5.07
C ALA A 157 -12.76 -6.51 -5.49
N SER A 158 -12.88 -6.93 -6.76
CA SER A 158 -12.17 -8.08 -7.33
C SER A 158 -10.65 -7.92 -7.42
N ASP A 159 -10.12 -6.70 -7.36
CA ASP A 159 -8.68 -6.44 -7.41
C ASP A 159 -8.01 -6.55 -6.04
N GLN A 160 -8.77 -6.53 -4.96
CA GLN A 160 -8.25 -6.69 -3.60
C GLN A 160 -7.63 -8.06 -3.38
N GLU A 161 -8.25 -9.12 -3.87
CA GLU A 161 -7.78 -10.50 -3.69
C GLU A 161 -6.40 -10.73 -4.32
N PRO A 162 -6.15 -10.41 -5.63
CA PRO A 162 -4.82 -10.59 -6.22
C PRO A 162 -3.77 -9.66 -5.59
N ILE A 163 -4.12 -8.45 -5.16
CA ILE A 163 -3.18 -7.56 -4.45
C ILE A 163 -2.83 -8.17 -3.08
N ALA A 164 -3.82 -8.70 -2.36
CA ALA A 164 -3.60 -9.36 -1.08
C ALA A 164 -2.71 -10.61 -1.24
N GLU A 165 -2.92 -11.40 -2.29
CA GLU A 165 -2.10 -12.58 -2.59
C GLU A 165 -0.66 -12.19 -2.93
N ALA A 166 -0.45 -11.22 -3.81
CA ALA A 166 0.89 -10.71 -4.15
C ALA A 166 1.60 -10.17 -2.89
N THR A 167 0.88 -9.42 -2.04
CA THR A 167 1.42 -8.93 -0.77
C THR A 167 1.81 -10.07 0.16
N ALA A 168 0.96 -11.09 0.27
CA ALA A 168 1.23 -12.26 1.10
C ALA A 168 2.50 -13.03 0.64
N GLN A 169 2.71 -13.15 -0.66
CA GLN A 169 3.91 -13.79 -1.21
C GLN A 169 5.16 -12.97 -0.91
N ALA A 170 5.12 -11.63 -1.12
CA ALA A 170 6.23 -10.74 -0.80
C ALA A 170 6.58 -10.78 0.70
N LEU A 171 5.58 -10.75 1.59
CA LEU A 171 5.79 -10.83 3.04
C LEU A 171 6.38 -12.17 3.47
N ARG A 172 5.92 -13.29 2.90
CA ARG A 172 6.51 -14.61 3.17
C ARG A 172 7.98 -14.66 2.78
N GLN A 173 8.31 -14.14 1.61
CA GLN A 173 9.69 -14.10 1.12
C GLN A 173 10.57 -13.21 2.02
N LEU A 174 10.09 -12.02 2.38
CA LEU A 174 10.80 -11.09 3.26
C LEU A 174 11.08 -11.74 4.63
N ALA A 175 10.06 -12.31 5.26
CA ALA A 175 10.20 -12.96 6.55
C ALA A 175 11.20 -14.11 6.50
N THR A 176 11.12 -14.94 5.45
CA THR A 176 12.05 -16.08 5.28
C THR A 176 13.50 -15.61 5.15
N GLN A 177 13.77 -14.52 4.40
CA GLN A 177 15.11 -13.96 4.27
C GLN A 177 15.65 -13.43 5.61
N ILE A 178 14.82 -12.71 6.36
CA ILE A 178 15.18 -12.19 7.69
C ILE A 178 15.48 -13.33 8.66
N GLU A 179 14.66 -14.40 8.66
CA GLU A 179 14.82 -15.57 9.53
C GLU A 179 16.07 -16.39 9.17
N GLN A 180 16.42 -16.49 7.89
CA GLN A 180 17.68 -17.12 7.45
C GLN A 180 18.91 -16.40 7.98
N ASP A 181 18.83 -15.09 8.15
CA ASP A 181 19.91 -14.25 8.67
C ASP A 181 19.90 -14.09 10.20
N ARG A 182 19.02 -14.84 10.90
CA ARG A 182 18.84 -14.75 12.36
C ARG A 182 20.16 -14.75 13.13
N GLU A 183 21.05 -15.70 12.83
CA GLU A 183 22.34 -15.79 13.54
C GLU A 183 23.24 -14.59 13.30
N PHE A 184 23.24 -14.04 12.08
CA PHE A 184 23.96 -12.84 11.73
C PHE A 184 23.44 -11.64 12.52
N VAL A 185 22.13 -11.47 12.59
CA VAL A 185 21.47 -10.39 13.34
C VAL A 185 21.83 -10.49 14.81
N ILE A 186 21.70 -11.67 15.43
CA ILE A 186 22.03 -11.89 16.86
C ILE A 186 23.50 -11.60 17.17
N LYS A 187 24.42 -12.08 16.33
CA LYS A 187 25.87 -11.83 16.53
C LYS A 187 26.20 -10.33 16.44
N SER A 188 25.45 -9.59 15.63
CA SER A 188 25.64 -8.14 15.48
C SER A 188 25.09 -7.33 16.66
N THR A 189 24.16 -7.88 17.46
CA THR A 189 23.62 -7.25 18.67
C THR A 189 24.64 -7.21 19.82
N HIS A 190 25.67 -8.06 19.78
CA HIS A 190 26.67 -8.19 20.85
C HIS A 190 28.00 -7.47 20.55
N ARG A 191 28.05 -6.63 19.53
CA ARG A 191 29.19 -5.79 19.18
C ARG A 191 28.96 -4.32 19.54
#